data_c319668f0e911aea4b93eee1b5c94927
#
_entry.id   c319668f0e911aea4b93eee1b5c94927
#
_cell.length_a   1.000
_cell.length_b   1.000
_cell.length_c   1.000
_cell.angle_alpha   90.00
_cell.angle_beta   90.00
_cell.angle_gamma   90.00
#
_symmetry.space_group_name_H-M   'P 1'
#
loop_
_entity.id
_entity.type
_entity.pdbx_description
1 polymer ?
#
loop_
_entity_poly.entity_id
_entity_poly.type
_entity_poly.pdbx_seq_one_letter_code
_entity_poly.pdbx_strand_id
1 'polypeptide(L)'
;MQKLEIINTVDTPYLLLDKEGNKFEISGRSLPEDSFGFFAPIHKWLEEYVKTPNPKTEMVMHLDYFNSSSARNIVEMLFILEKINDTDNDVEVTWLYNKGDDVMKGRGEEVSSVVELPFEVRCI
;
A
#
# COMPACT_ATOMS: atom_id res chain seq x y z
N MET A 1 -14.95 -9.33 -7.07
CA MET A 1 -13.59 -9.12 -7.63
C MET A 1 -12.67 -10.27 -7.25
N GLN A 2 -11.86 -10.69 -8.19
CA GLN A 2 -10.86 -11.71 -7.92
C GLN A 2 -9.68 -11.11 -7.16
N LYS A 3 -9.19 -11.80 -6.14
CA LYS A 3 -8.05 -11.29 -5.38
C LYS A 3 -6.78 -11.23 -6.25
N LEU A 4 -5.90 -10.32 -5.91
CA LEU A 4 -4.57 -10.20 -6.51
C LEU A 4 -3.54 -10.52 -5.44
N GLU A 5 -2.76 -11.57 -5.69
CA GLU A 5 -1.65 -11.94 -4.80
C GLU A 5 -0.36 -12.04 -5.60
N ILE A 6 0.69 -11.38 -5.11
CA ILE A 6 2.02 -11.42 -5.74
C ILE A 6 2.99 -11.93 -4.68
N ILE A 7 3.65 -13.04 -4.98
CA ILE A 7 4.63 -13.63 -4.06
C ILE A 7 5.94 -12.85 -4.19
N ASN A 8 6.52 -12.48 -3.06
CA ASN A 8 7.75 -11.70 -3.03
C ASN A 8 8.94 -12.44 -3.61
N THR A 9 9.88 -11.65 -4.13
CA THR A 9 11.21 -12.10 -4.53
C THR A 9 12.24 -11.32 -3.70
N VAL A 10 13.53 -11.49 -4.02
CA VAL A 10 14.60 -10.70 -3.37
C VAL A 10 14.39 -9.20 -3.61
N ASP A 11 13.88 -8.83 -4.79
CA ASP A 11 13.79 -7.43 -5.21
C ASP A 11 12.35 -6.91 -5.32
N THR A 12 11.35 -7.76 -5.13
CA THR A 12 9.95 -7.34 -5.24
C THR A 12 9.16 -7.73 -4.00
N PRO A 13 8.18 -6.90 -3.60
CA PRO A 13 7.45 -7.14 -2.37
C PRO A 13 6.37 -8.21 -2.52
N TYR A 14 5.95 -8.74 -1.38
CA TYR A 14 4.71 -9.50 -1.27
C TYR A 14 3.54 -8.52 -1.32
N LEU A 15 2.49 -8.87 -2.05
CA LEU A 15 1.27 -8.07 -2.11
C LEU A 15 0.05 -8.98 -2.06
N LEU A 16 -0.93 -8.58 -1.27
CA LEU A 16 -2.24 -9.22 -1.25
C LEU A 16 -3.33 -8.14 -1.26
N LEU A 17 -4.21 -8.21 -2.24
CA LEU A 17 -5.40 -7.38 -2.33
C LEU A 17 -6.60 -8.32 -2.46
N ASP A 18 -7.34 -8.49 -1.38
CA ASP A 18 -8.43 -9.46 -1.31
C ASP A 18 -9.69 -8.78 -0.75
N LYS A 19 -10.61 -8.45 -1.64
CA LYS A 19 -11.87 -7.81 -1.27
C LYS A 19 -12.74 -8.72 -0.42
N GLU A 20 -12.91 -9.97 -0.81
CA GLU A 20 -13.77 -10.92 -0.08
C GLU A 20 -13.21 -11.23 1.30
N GLY A 21 -11.90 -11.42 1.42
CA GLY A 21 -11.24 -11.65 2.70
C GLY A 21 -10.99 -10.39 3.50
N ASN A 22 -11.24 -9.23 2.91
CA ASN A 22 -11.00 -7.92 3.52
C ASN A 22 -9.56 -7.78 4.01
N LYS A 23 -8.60 -8.16 3.16
CA LYS A 23 -7.17 -8.08 3.45
C LYS A 23 -6.44 -7.33 2.36
N PHE A 24 -5.69 -6.32 2.77
CA PHE A 24 -4.93 -5.46 1.85
C PHE A 24 -3.57 -5.21 2.49
N GLU A 25 -2.50 -5.79 1.91
CA GLU A 25 -1.18 -5.67 2.50
C GLU A 25 -0.06 -5.71 1.46
N ILE A 26 1.02 -4.99 1.76
CA ILE A 26 2.26 -5.03 1.00
C ILE A 26 3.42 -5.10 2.00
N SER A 27 4.39 -5.99 1.74
CA SER A 27 5.52 -6.15 2.66
C SER A 27 6.78 -6.57 1.93
N GLY A 28 7.93 -6.32 2.58
CA GLY A 28 9.24 -6.74 2.08
C GLY A 28 9.99 -5.64 1.38
N ARG A 29 10.75 -5.99 0.35
CA ARG A 29 11.62 -5.07 -0.38
C ARG A 29 11.03 -4.74 -1.74
N SER A 30 11.10 -3.48 -2.14
CA SER A 30 10.55 -3.05 -3.44
C SER A 30 11.59 -2.26 -4.22
N LEU A 31 12.32 -2.96 -5.09
CA LEU A 31 13.24 -2.38 -6.07
C LEU A 31 13.19 -3.17 -7.38
N PRO A 32 12.00 -3.30 -8.01
CA PRO A 32 11.87 -4.01 -9.27
C PRO A 32 12.61 -3.28 -10.38
N GLU A 33 13.13 -4.03 -11.37
CA GLU A 33 13.79 -3.44 -12.53
C GLU A 33 12.82 -2.56 -13.33
N ASP A 34 11.58 -3.01 -13.46
CA ASP A 34 10.51 -2.29 -14.13
C ASP A 34 9.41 -1.98 -13.12
N SER A 35 9.55 -0.86 -12.41
CA SER A 35 8.56 -0.44 -11.40
C SER A 35 7.20 -0.20 -12.00
N PHE A 36 7.13 0.46 -13.17
CA PHE A 36 5.86 0.72 -13.82
C PHE A 36 5.12 -0.58 -14.13
N GLY A 37 5.80 -1.54 -14.75
CA GLY A 37 5.21 -2.83 -15.09
C GLY A 37 4.80 -3.63 -13.87
N PHE A 38 5.61 -3.56 -12.81
CA PHE A 38 5.28 -4.27 -11.56
C PHE A 38 4.02 -3.72 -10.91
N PHE A 39 3.91 -2.40 -10.80
CA PHE A 39 2.80 -1.76 -10.10
C PHE A 39 1.53 -1.57 -10.94
N ALA A 40 1.63 -1.65 -12.27
CA ALA A 40 0.47 -1.41 -13.15
C ALA A 40 -0.75 -2.29 -12.81
N PRO A 41 -0.62 -3.62 -12.65
CA PRO A 41 -1.77 -4.44 -12.27
C PRO A 41 -2.30 -4.12 -10.88
N ILE A 42 -1.44 -3.65 -9.98
CA ILE A 42 -1.84 -3.27 -8.62
C ILE A 42 -2.71 -2.03 -8.68
N HIS A 43 -2.27 -0.99 -9.41
CA HIS A 43 -3.04 0.24 -9.58
C HIS A 43 -4.38 -0.04 -10.25
N LYS A 44 -4.38 -0.89 -11.29
CA LYS A 44 -5.60 -1.25 -12.00
C LYS A 44 -6.61 -1.95 -11.08
N TRP A 45 -6.13 -2.87 -10.25
CA TRP A 45 -6.98 -3.57 -9.29
C TRP A 45 -7.62 -2.57 -8.30
N LEU A 46 -6.80 -1.67 -7.76
CA LEU A 46 -7.27 -0.66 -6.80
C LEU A 46 -8.28 0.30 -7.44
N GLU A 47 -8.06 0.71 -8.69
CA GLU A 47 -9.00 1.59 -9.41
C GLU A 47 -10.38 0.95 -9.56
N GLU A 48 -10.45 -0.35 -9.78
CA GLU A 48 -11.71 -1.07 -9.80
C GLU A 48 -12.30 -1.20 -8.38
N TYR A 49 -11.46 -1.51 -7.40
CA TYR A 49 -11.90 -1.71 -6.03
C TYR A 49 -12.59 -0.48 -5.44
N VAL A 50 -12.03 0.71 -5.68
CA VAL A 50 -12.57 1.94 -5.08
C VAL A 50 -13.94 2.34 -5.63
N LYS A 51 -14.40 1.71 -6.72
CA LYS A 51 -15.74 1.92 -7.23
C LYS A 51 -16.80 1.27 -6.34
N THR A 52 -16.48 0.15 -5.72
CA THR A 52 -17.36 -0.59 -4.81
C THR A 52 -16.56 -1.13 -3.62
N PRO A 53 -16.04 -0.25 -2.76
CA PRO A 53 -15.16 -0.69 -1.67
C PRO A 53 -15.93 -1.38 -0.55
N ASN A 54 -15.22 -2.14 0.26
CA ASN A 54 -15.77 -2.69 1.49
C ASN A 54 -16.15 -1.56 2.46
N PRO A 55 -17.01 -1.83 3.44
CA PRO A 55 -17.37 -0.81 4.45
C PRO A 55 -16.19 -0.21 5.15
N LYS A 56 -15.14 -0.99 5.39
CA LYS A 56 -13.88 -0.51 5.97
C LYS A 56 -12.70 -1.18 5.26
N THR A 57 -11.75 -0.36 4.83
CA THR A 57 -10.52 -0.82 4.18
C THR A 57 -9.32 -0.39 5.01
N GLU A 58 -8.50 -1.36 5.43
CA GLU A 58 -7.22 -1.07 6.06
C GLU A 58 -6.09 -1.55 5.16
N MET A 59 -5.26 -0.62 4.67
CA MET A 59 -4.07 -0.96 3.91
C MET A 59 -2.89 -1.09 4.85
N VAL A 60 -2.37 -2.30 5.01
CA VAL A 60 -1.24 -2.59 5.90
C VAL A 60 0.03 -2.63 5.08
N MET A 61 1.01 -1.82 5.45
CA MET A 61 2.28 -1.70 4.74
C MET A 61 3.43 -2.00 5.71
N HIS A 62 4.23 -3.00 5.38
CA HIS A 62 5.38 -3.38 6.20
C HIS A 62 6.59 -3.57 5.29
N LEU A 63 7.13 -2.46 4.81
CA LEU A 63 8.24 -2.46 3.86
C LEU A 63 9.57 -2.37 4.61
N ASP A 64 10.53 -3.18 4.18
CA ASP A 64 11.90 -3.15 4.71
C ASP A 64 12.77 -2.15 3.95
N TYR A 65 12.46 -1.95 2.67
CA TYR A 65 13.16 -1.01 1.80
C TYR A 65 12.38 -0.78 0.53
N PHE A 66 12.47 0.42 -0.04
CA PHE A 66 11.97 0.70 -1.38
C PHE A 66 12.78 1.83 -2.02
N ASN A 67 12.96 1.76 -3.34
CA ASN A 67 13.69 2.77 -4.09
C ASN A 67 12.76 3.92 -4.51
N SER A 68 13.33 4.97 -5.15
CA SER A 68 12.57 6.17 -5.51
C SER A 68 11.41 5.88 -6.48
N SER A 69 11.60 4.98 -7.43
CA SER A 69 10.54 4.66 -8.38
C SER A 69 9.41 3.87 -7.71
N SER A 70 9.75 2.97 -6.78
CA SER A 70 8.74 2.29 -5.96
C SER A 70 8.00 3.26 -5.07
N ALA A 71 8.70 4.24 -4.48
CA ALA A 71 8.07 5.24 -3.63
C ALA A 71 6.94 5.97 -4.35
N ARG A 72 7.17 6.39 -5.59
CA ARG A 72 6.13 7.06 -6.40
C ARG A 72 4.93 6.16 -6.64
N ASN A 73 5.17 4.89 -6.95
CA ASN A 73 4.11 3.94 -7.21
C ASN A 73 3.32 3.57 -5.94
N ILE A 74 4.02 3.51 -4.80
CA ILE A 74 3.37 3.28 -3.50
C ILE A 74 2.45 4.44 -3.15
N VAL A 75 2.92 5.68 -3.34
CA VAL A 75 2.10 6.87 -3.11
C VAL A 75 0.89 6.88 -4.06
N GLU A 76 1.08 6.47 -5.31
CA GLU A 76 -0.03 6.38 -6.26
C GLU A 76 -1.10 5.38 -5.81
N MET A 77 -0.70 4.24 -5.23
CA MET A 77 -1.66 3.30 -4.63
C MET A 77 -2.53 4.01 -3.59
N LEU A 78 -1.90 4.81 -2.74
CA LEU A 78 -2.61 5.52 -1.67
C LEU A 78 -3.49 6.63 -2.22
N PHE A 79 -3.06 7.35 -3.27
CA PHE A 79 -3.90 8.33 -3.94
C PHE A 79 -5.16 7.69 -4.52
N ILE A 80 -5.05 6.48 -5.09
CA ILE A 80 -6.21 5.76 -5.59
C ILE A 80 -7.16 5.45 -4.43
N LEU A 81 -6.62 4.98 -3.30
CA LEU A 81 -7.42 4.66 -2.12
C LEU A 81 -8.13 5.88 -1.52
N GLU A 82 -7.58 7.09 -1.71
CA GLU A 82 -8.23 8.32 -1.24
C GLU A 82 -9.65 8.50 -1.82
N LYS A 83 -9.93 7.91 -2.97
CA LYS A 83 -11.25 7.99 -3.58
C LYS A 83 -12.34 7.39 -2.69
N ILE A 84 -11.98 6.51 -1.77
CA ILE A 84 -12.92 5.94 -0.80
C ILE A 84 -13.45 7.02 0.15
N ASN A 85 -12.68 8.09 0.39
CA ASN A 85 -13.12 9.21 1.22
C ASN A 85 -14.36 9.92 0.65
N ASP A 86 -14.61 9.80 -0.66
CA ASP A 86 -15.77 10.41 -1.32
C ASP A 86 -17.00 9.52 -1.21
N THR A 87 -16.92 8.41 -0.51
CA THR A 87 -18.01 7.47 -0.30
C THR A 87 -18.39 7.44 1.18
N ASP A 88 -19.41 6.66 1.52
CA ASP A 88 -19.82 6.45 2.92
C ASP A 88 -18.94 5.41 3.63
N ASN A 89 -17.93 4.88 2.94
CA ASN A 89 -17.08 3.83 3.49
C ASN A 89 -15.80 4.42 4.10
N ASP A 90 -15.17 3.66 4.98
CA ASP A 90 -13.95 4.07 5.68
C ASP A 90 -12.71 3.47 5.03
N VAL A 91 -11.61 4.21 5.08
CA VAL A 91 -10.30 3.75 4.62
C VAL A 91 -9.22 4.28 5.57
N GLU A 92 -8.23 3.44 5.87
CA GLU A 92 -7.09 3.84 6.68
C GLU A 92 -5.83 3.12 6.24
N VAL A 93 -4.68 3.67 6.59
CA VAL A 93 -3.38 3.09 6.31
C VAL A 93 -2.68 2.79 7.63
N THR A 94 -2.09 1.61 7.74
CA THR A 94 -1.23 1.24 8.86
C THR A 94 0.16 0.96 8.30
N TRP A 95 1.13 1.80 8.69
CA TRP A 95 2.51 1.71 8.25
C TRP A 95 3.33 1.12 9.38
N LEU A 96 3.76 -0.13 9.22
CA LEU A 96 4.53 -0.84 10.23
C LEU A 96 6.02 -0.69 9.96
N TYR A 97 6.81 -0.45 11.00
CA TYR A 97 8.26 -0.45 10.91
C TYR A 97 8.85 -1.25 12.06
N ASN A 98 10.01 -1.87 11.82
CA ASN A 98 10.67 -2.68 12.83
C ASN A 98 11.35 -1.78 13.86
N LYS A 99 11.34 -2.21 15.12
CA LYS A 99 12.03 -1.49 16.18
C LYS A 99 13.49 -1.22 15.78
N GLY A 100 13.92 0.04 15.90
CA GLY A 100 15.27 0.46 15.54
C GLY A 100 15.42 0.90 14.09
N ASP A 101 14.39 0.70 13.25
CA ASP A 101 14.44 1.12 11.85
C ASP A 101 13.90 2.55 11.70
N ASP A 102 14.74 3.52 12.04
CA ASP A 102 14.36 4.93 11.98
C ASP A 102 14.16 5.42 10.55
N VAL A 103 14.82 4.79 9.57
CA VAL A 103 14.67 5.15 8.16
C VAL A 103 13.24 4.85 7.70
N MET A 104 12.75 3.66 7.96
CA MET A 104 11.38 3.29 7.53
C MET A 104 10.32 4.01 8.34
N LYS A 105 10.59 4.34 9.59
CA LYS A 105 9.71 5.23 10.36
C LYS A 105 9.58 6.58 9.66
N GLY A 106 10.71 7.19 9.29
CA GLY A 106 10.74 8.48 8.60
C GLY A 106 10.04 8.44 7.24
N ARG A 107 10.22 7.33 6.50
CA ARG A 107 9.53 7.13 5.21
C ARG A 107 8.01 7.14 5.40
N GLY A 108 7.52 6.45 6.44
CA GLY A 108 6.10 6.43 6.74
C GLY A 108 5.56 7.81 7.09
N GLU A 109 6.31 8.59 7.86
CA GLU A 109 5.95 9.96 8.20
C GLU A 109 5.90 10.85 6.95
N GLU A 110 6.86 10.70 6.03
CA GLU A 110 6.87 11.44 4.76
C GLU A 110 5.64 11.11 3.91
N VAL A 111 5.34 9.82 3.76
CA VAL A 111 4.18 9.39 2.98
C VAL A 111 2.89 9.91 3.61
N SER A 112 2.78 9.81 4.94
CA SER A 112 1.62 10.33 5.67
C SER A 112 1.38 11.81 5.40
N SER A 113 2.44 12.59 5.21
CA SER A 113 2.32 14.03 5.00
C SER A 113 1.82 14.41 3.61
N VAL A 114 1.87 13.50 2.62
CA VAL A 114 1.47 13.81 1.25
C VAL A 114 0.14 13.19 0.84
N VAL A 115 -0.44 12.32 1.68
CA VAL A 115 -1.74 11.70 1.37
C VAL A 115 -2.82 12.21 2.34
N GLU A 116 -4.06 12.19 1.89
CA GLU A 116 -5.22 12.59 2.69
C GLU A 116 -5.99 11.36 3.14
N LEU A 117 -5.34 10.55 3.98
CA LEU A 117 -5.88 9.31 4.52
C LEU A 117 -5.60 9.26 6.03
N PRO A 118 -6.52 8.70 6.83
CA PRO A 118 -6.16 8.30 8.19
C PRO A 118 -4.95 7.38 8.13
N PHE A 119 -3.90 7.71 8.87
CA PHE A 119 -2.59 7.09 8.69
C PHE A 119 -1.93 6.90 10.04
N GLU A 120 -1.57 5.66 10.36
CA GLU A 120 -0.84 5.34 11.58
C GLU A 120 0.54 4.78 11.24
N VAL A 121 1.59 5.36 11.83
CA VAL A 121 2.96 4.85 11.74
C VAL A 121 3.24 4.14 13.05
N ARG A 122 3.39 2.81 13.01
CA ARG A 122 3.45 1.97 14.20
C ARG A 122 4.70 1.10 14.24
N CYS A 123 5.36 1.09 15.37
CA CYS A 123 6.51 0.22 15.65
C CYS A 123 6.02 -1.20 15.99
N ILE A 124 6.73 -2.20 15.47
CA ILE A 124 6.45 -3.59 15.82
C ILE A 124 7.71 -4.33 16.25
#